data_242de663297ec4fc874713dd149c5237
#
_entry.id   242de663297ec4fc874713dd149c5237
#
_cell.length_a   1.000
_cell.length_b   1.000
_cell.length_c   1.000
_cell.angle_alpha   90.00
_cell.angle_beta   90.00
_cell.angle_gamma   90.00
#
_symmetry.space_group_name_H-M   'P 1'
#
loop_
_entity.id
_entity.type
_entity.pdbx_description
1 polymer ?
#
loop_
_entity_poly.entity_id
_entity_poly.type
_entity_poly.pdbx_seq_one_letter_code
_entity_poly.pdbx_strand_id
1 'polypeptide(L)'
;MEKQSTNILCEDPAIVQDLAQVIKKMTGFETCQLKTFSEFAAAPLQPGLYFISPGTLMQNEFLNPAVLQTITGKPFQLICTVGDVSLNLPEDQIFASLPRNYSDKQLGVVLRNGLKLLENQQQIAELNEQLNVQTHELQELNQIGVTLSAERDMSRLLNFILQKAREIIRAAAGTLYLVEKQKDVPANPLDFLKDKQLRFKLSHCDFQATNYSEFTMPIVKSSLAGYVALTGQVLNLPDVFLISADCEYRPNRSFDEKVGYRTKSILTIPMKTHKDELIGLLQLINRKRDWNPRLDSSETAGQEVIEF
;
A
#
# COMPACT_ATOMS: atom_id res chain seq x y z
N MET A 1 -13.40 6.41 7.54
CA MET A 1 -13.78 5.00 7.39
C MET A 1 -15.26 4.88 7.69
N GLU A 2 -16.07 4.51 6.71
CA GLU A 2 -17.49 4.20 6.94
C GLU A 2 -17.58 2.96 7.83
N LYS A 3 -18.29 3.06 8.95
CA LYS A 3 -18.58 1.90 9.78
C LYS A 3 -19.38 0.90 8.94
N GLN A 4 -18.80 -0.25 8.63
CA GLN A 4 -19.52 -1.32 7.93
C GLN A 4 -20.75 -1.71 8.76
N SER A 5 -21.90 -1.79 8.10
CA SER A 5 -23.13 -2.21 8.75
C SER A 5 -23.08 -3.71 9.03
N THR A 6 -23.36 -4.10 10.28
CA THR A 6 -23.45 -5.51 10.66
C THR A 6 -24.85 -6.04 10.35
N ASN A 7 -24.93 -7.15 9.63
CA ASN A 7 -26.20 -7.75 9.25
C ASN A 7 -26.71 -8.70 10.36
N ILE A 8 -28.00 -8.60 10.67
CA ILE A 8 -28.73 -9.53 11.49
C ILE A 8 -29.79 -10.19 10.61
N LEU A 9 -29.72 -11.51 10.52
CA LEU A 9 -30.55 -12.27 9.58
C LEU A 9 -31.54 -13.15 10.34
N CYS A 10 -32.80 -12.99 10.04
CA CYS A 10 -33.88 -13.79 10.60
C CYS A 10 -35.10 -13.79 9.67
N GLU A 11 -35.79 -14.90 9.50
CA GLU A 11 -37.05 -15.00 8.75
C GLU A 11 -38.30 -15.25 9.58
N ASP A 12 -38.13 -15.68 10.83
CA ASP A 12 -39.26 -15.87 11.70
C ASP A 12 -39.87 -14.52 12.08
N PRO A 13 -41.14 -14.21 11.67
CA PRO A 13 -41.73 -12.89 11.87
C PRO A 13 -41.84 -12.48 13.34
N ALA A 14 -42.02 -13.44 14.26
CA ALA A 14 -42.09 -13.16 15.69
C ALA A 14 -40.73 -12.73 16.22
N ILE A 15 -39.66 -13.46 15.84
CA ILE A 15 -38.29 -13.15 16.23
C ILE A 15 -37.84 -11.82 15.58
N VAL A 16 -38.20 -11.56 14.32
CA VAL A 16 -37.93 -10.29 13.64
C VAL A 16 -38.50 -9.11 14.40
N GLN A 17 -39.74 -9.24 14.89
CA GLN A 17 -40.38 -8.18 15.68
C GLN A 17 -39.66 -7.94 17.01
N ASP A 18 -39.29 -9.00 17.72
CA ASP A 18 -38.54 -8.92 18.97
C ASP A 18 -37.17 -8.34 18.78
N LEU A 19 -36.43 -8.78 17.73
CA LEU A 19 -35.13 -8.21 17.34
C LEU A 19 -35.23 -6.72 17.09
N ALA A 20 -36.20 -6.28 16.26
CA ALA A 20 -36.42 -4.88 15.97
C ALA A 20 -36.70 -4.04 17.21
N GLN A 21 -37.48 -4.58 18.17
CA GLN A 21 -37.78 -3.90 19.42
C GLN A 21 -36.58 -3.81 20.35
N VAL A 22 -35.79 -4.88 20.47
CA VAL A 22 -34.58 -4.90 21.29
C VAL A 22 -33.50 -4.02 20.73
N ILE A 23 -33.25 -4.06 19.39
CA ILE A 23 -32.26 -3.21 18.71
C ILE A 23 -32.56 -1.71 18.92
N LYS A 24 -33.83 -1.29 18.83
CA LYS A 24 -34.24 0.09 19.11
C LYS A 24 -33.94 0.55 20.55
N LYS A 25 -33.91 -0.36 21.50
CA LYS A 25 -33.61 -0.07 22.91
C LYS A 25 -32.08 -0.06 23.19
N MET A 26 -31.27 -0.60 22.26
CA MET A 26 -29.81 -0.71 22.43
C MET A 26 -29.13 0.54 21.89
N THR A 27 -28.31 1.18 22.73
CA THR A 27 -27.44 2.30 22.31
C THR A 27 -26.12 1.76 21.73
N GLY A 28 -25.62 2.39 20.67
CA GLY A 28 -24.31 2.06 20.06
C GLY A 28 -24.34 1.07 18.90
N PHE A 29 -25.54 0.61 18.48
CA PHE A 29 -25.73 -0.33 17.37
C PHE A 29 -26.56 0.27 16.22
N GLU A 30 -26.35 1.54 15.95
CA GLU A 30 -27.08 2.32 14.92
C GLU A 30 -26.83 1.82 13.50
N THR A 31 -25.79 1.03 13.29
CA THR A 31 -25.40 0.48 11.98
C THR A 31 -25.88 -0.95 11.74
N CYS A 32 -26.70 -1.54 12.66
CA CYS A 32 -27.23 -2.88 12.46
C CYS A 32 -28.39 -2.87 11.46
N GLN A 33 -28.32 -3.76 10.45
CA GLN A 33 -29.39 -3.96 9.47
C GLN A 33 -30.02 -5.32 9.70
N LEU A 34 -31.33 -5.31 9.98
CA LEU A 34 -32.14 -6.52 10.05
C LEU A 34 -32.60 -6.89 8.63
N LYS A 35 -32.28 -8.09 8.18
CA LYS A 35 -32.57 -8.61 6.84
C LYS A 35 -33.20 -9.99 6.90
N THR A 36 -33.96 -10.33 5.86
CA THR A 36 -34.51 -11.69 5.68
C THR A 36 -33.53 -12.56 4.87
N PHE A 37 -33.62 -13.89 5.04
CA PHE A 37 -32.77 -14.81 4.26
C PHE A 37 -33.07 -14.77 2.76
N SER A 38 -34.30 -14.46 2.37
CA SER A 38 -34.70 -14.32 0.97
C SER A 38 -33.99 -13.17 0.25
N GLU A 39 -33.62 -12.10 0.96
CA GLU A 39 -32.82 -10.99 0.41
C GLU A 39 -31.36 -11.42 0.17
N PHE A 40 -30.94 -12.53 0.74
CA PHE A 40 -29.56 -13.05 0.67
C PHE A 40 -29.35 -14.16 -0.37
N ALA A 41 -30.40 -14.72 -0.94
CA ALA A 41 -30.31 -15.83 -1.89
C ALA A 41 -29.48 -15.52 -3.15
N ALA A 42 -29.22 -14.23 -3.42
CA ALA A 42 -28.48 -13.75 -4.58
C ALA A 42 -27.07 -13.24 -4.27
N ALA A 43 -26.63 -13.22 -3.01
CA ALA A 43 -25.33 -12.66 -2.62
C ALA A 43 -24.49 -13.68 -1.83
N PRO A 44 -23.15 -13.66 -1.94
CA PRO A 44 -22.30 -14.49 -1.08
C PRO A 44 -22.55 -14.15 0.39
N LEU A 45 -22.55 -15.18 1.23
CA LEU A 45 -22.79 -15.09 2.67
C LEU A 45 -21.94 -13.98 3.31
N GLN A 46 -22.61 -12.92 3.73
CA GLN A 46 -21.96 -11.74 4.33
C GLN A 46 -21.72 -11.96 5.84
N PRO A 47 -20.75 -11.24 6.45
CA PRO A 47 -20.59 -11.22 7.90
C PRO A 47 -21.89 -10.85 8.59
N GLY A 48 -22.27 -11.60 9.63
CA GLY A 48 -23.52 -11.32 10.34
C GLY A 48 -23.88 -12.30 11.42
N LEU A 49 -24.99 -12.00 12.12
CA LEU A 49 -25.59 -12.79 13.15
C LEU A 49 -26.87 -13.45 12.61
N TYR A 50 -26.89 -14.78 12.57
CA TYR A 50 -27.95 -15.57 11.95
C TYR A 50 -28.86 -16.19 13.02
N PHE A 51 -30.13 -15.81 13.04
CA PHE A 51 -31.12 -16.40 13.94
C PHE A 51 -31.92 -17.48 13.22
N ILE A 52 -31.87 -18.70 13.75
CA ILE A 52 -32.48 -19.88 13.16
C ILE A 52 -33.52 -20.45 14.14
N SER A 53 -34.78 -20.49 13.71
CA SER A 53 -35.88 -21.13 14.42
C SER A 53 -36.42 -22.38 13.71
N PRO A 54 -37.25 -23.23 14.34
CA PRO A 54 -37.91 -24.33 13.64
C PRO A 54 -38.75 -23.87 12.45
N GLY A 55 -39.36 -22.68 12.55
CA GLY A 55 -40.14 -22.07 11.46
C GLY A 55 -39.24 -21.69 10.27
N THR A 56 -38.08 -21.14 10.54
CA THR A 56 -37.07 -20.78 9.52
C THR A 56 -36.60 -22.00 8.72
N LEU A 57 -36.38 -23.14 9.42
CA LEU A 57 -35.93 -24.38 8.75
C LEU A 57 -37.02 -25.01 7.85
N MET A 58 -38.31 -24.86 8.23
CA MET A 58 -39.42 -25.41 7.46
C MET A 58 -39.78 -24.58 6.21
N GLN A 59 -39.49 -23.29 6.24
CA GLN A 59 -39.89 -22.34 5.17
C GLN A 59 -38.81 -22.13 4.13
N ASN A 60 -37.57 -22.53 4.38
CA ASN A 60 -36.43 -22.18 3.53
C ASN A 60 -35.69 -23.40 2.98
N GLU A 61 -35.84 -23.65 1.68
CA GLU A 61 -35.00 -24.60 0.94
C GLU A 61 -33.51 -24.20 0.93
N PHE A 62 -33.20 -22.95 1.23
CA PHE A 62 -31.82 -22.40 1.27
C PHE A 62 -31.06 -22.75 2.56
N LEU A 63 -31.75 -23.11 3.65
CA LEU A 63 -31.10 -23.57 4.87
C LEU A 63 -30.99 -25.11 4.93
N ASN A 64 -30.68 -25.73 3.82
CA ASN A 64 -30.36 -27.15 3.81
C ASN A 64 -29.01 -27.40 4.53
N PRO A 65 -28.71 -28.63 4.96
CA PRO A 65 -27.49 -28.96 5.70
C PRO A 65 -26.20 -28.54 4.94
N ALA A 66 -26.21 -28.51 3.60
CA ALA A 66 -25.07 -28.10 2.80
C ALA A 66 -24.83 -26.59 2.90
N VAL A 67 -25.87 -25.77 2.93
CA VAL A 67 -25.74 -24.31 3.12
C VAL A 67 -25.31 -23.99 4.55
N LEU A 68 -25.85 -24.67 5.55
CA LEU A 68 -25.43 -24.52 6.94
C LEU A 68 -23.94 -24.89 7.11
N GLN A 69 -23.46 -25.95 6.45
CA GLN A 69 -22.03 -26.27 6.44
C GLN A 69 -21.17 -25.21 5.74
N THR A 70 -21.70 -24.45 4.79
CA THR A 70 -20.97 -23.35 4.17
C THR A 70 -20.95 -22.09 5.04
N ILE A 71 -21.89 -21.92 5.96
CA ILE A 71 -21.95 -20.81 6.91
C ILE A 71 -21.07 -21.11 8.13
N THR A 72 -21.04 -22.37 8.58
CA THR A 72 -20.30 -22.78 9.77
C THR A 72 -18.79 -22.78 9.52
N GLY A 73 -18.04 -22.28 10.49
CA GLY A 73 -16.58 -22.25 10.44
C GLY A 73 -15.98 -21.13 9.60
N LYS A 74 -16.79 -20.27 8.97
CA LYS A 74 -16.28 -19.06 8.35
C LYS A 74 -16.13 -17.93 9.37
N PRO A 75 -15.06 -17.16 9.32
CA PRO A 75 -14.94 -15.98 10.17
C PRO A 75 -16.09 -15.01 9.87
N PHE A 76 -16.55 -14.32 10.91
CA PHE A 76 -17.61 -13.31 10.86
C PHE A 76 -19.06 -13.82 10.67
N GLN A 77 -19.31 -15.12 10.90
CA GLN A 77 -20.67 -15.68 10.83
C GLN A 77 -21.00 -16.39 12.15
N LEU A 78 -21.99 -15.87 12.84
CA LEU A 78 -22.44 -16.39 14.15
C LEU A 78 -23.86 -16.93 14.05
N ILE A 79 -24.05 -18.18 14.44
CA ILE A 79 -25.35 -18.84 14.40
C ILE A 79 -25.97 -18.80 15.80
N CYS A 80 -27.21 -18.29 15.88
CA CYS A 80 -28.05 -18.34 17.07
C CYS A 80 -29.27 -19.23 16.81
N THR A 81 -29.51 -20.23 17.62
CA THR A 81 -30.74 -21.04 17.56
C THR A 81 -31.80 -20.49 18.49
N VAL A 82 -33.07 -20.61 18.10
CA VAL A 82 -34.21 -20.24 18.94
C VAL A 82 -35.21 -21.37 19.01
N GLY A 83 -35.48 -21.87 20.23
CA GLY A 83 -36.32 -23.04 20.49
C GLY A 83 -35.59 -24.36 20.22
N ASP A 84 -36.36 -25.45 20.13
CA ASP A 84 -35.82 -26.79 19.94
C ASP A 84 -35.46 -27.01 18.44
N VAL A 85 -34.30 -26.56 18.06
CA VAL A 85 -33.76 -26.70 16.70
C VAL A 85 -32.67 -27.76 16.73
N SER A 86 -32.93 -28.92 16.11
CA SER A 86 -31.88 -29.90 15.86
C SER A 86 -31.13 -29.55 14.58
N LEU A 87 -30.06 -28.82 14.74
CA LEU A 87 -29.10 -28.60 13.66
C LEU A 87 -28.05 -29.73 13.70
N ASN A 88 -27.77 -30.33 12.56
CA ASN A 88 -26.71 -31.33 12.44
C ASN A 88 -25.32 -30.62 12.42
N LEU A 89 -25.10 -29.76 13.43
CA LEU A 89 -23.90 -28.96 13.60
C LEU A 89 -23.24 -29.31 14.94
N PRO A 90 -21.91 -29.30 15.00
CA PRO A 90 -21.19 -29.36 16.27
C PRO A 90 -21.60 -28.20 17.19
N GLU A 91 -21.68 -28.45 18.49
CA GLU A 91 -22.11 -27.44 19.47
C GLU A 91 -21.20 -26.21 19.52
N ASP A 92 -19.92 -26.39 19.22
CA ASP A 92 -18.92 -25.32 19.15
C ASP A 92 -19.13 -24.35 17.97
N GLN A 93 -19.96 -24.72 16.99
CA GLN A 93 -20.32 -23.86 15.84
C GLN A 93 -21.59 -23.04 16.10
N ILE A 94 -22.29 -23.29 17.21
CA ILE A 94 -23.46 -22.53 17.64
C ILE A 94 -23.00 -21.44 18.62
N PHE A 95 -23.12 -20.19 18.24
CA PHE A 95 -22.75 -19.06 19.11
C PHE A 95 -23.64 -18.96 20.34
N ALA A 96 -24.95 -19.13 20.20
CA ALA A 96 -25.91 -19.08 21.27
C ALA A 96 -27.18 -19.88 20.96
N SER A 97 -27.80 -20.42 21.99
CA SER A 97 -29.13 -21.04 21.94
C SER A 97 -30.09 -20.31 22.88
N LEU A 98 -31.24 -19.91 22.35
CA LEU A 98 -32.31 -19.27 23.11
C LEU A 98 -33.52 -20.22 23.23
N PRO A 99 -34.18 -20.34 24.42
CA PRO A 99 -35.40 -21.09 24.53
C PRO A 99 -36.55 -20.40 23.79
N ARG A 100 -37.64 -21.09 23.46
CA ARG A 100 -38.81 -20.49 22.79
C ARG A 100 -39.42 -19.30 23.53
N ASN A 101 -39.36 -19.30 24.84
CA ASN A 101 -39.90 -18.28 25.76
C ASN A 101 -38.78 -17.35 26.29
N TYR A 102 -37.83 -17.01 25.46
CA TYR A 102 -36.78 -16.06 25.82
C TYR A 102 -37.34 -14.69 26.21
N SER A 103 -36.64 -13.99 27.08
CA SER A 103 -36.95 -12.60 27.43
C SER A 103 -36.17 -11.61 26.59
N ASP A 104 -36.67 -10.37 26.45
CA ASP A 104 -35.96 -9.25 25.81
C ASP A 104 -34.52 -9.11 26.34
N LYS A 105 -34.34 -9.37 27.65
CA LYS A 105 -33.03 -9.29 28.31
C LYS A 105 -32.06 -10.34 27.77
N GLN A 106 -32.53 -11.59 27.63
CA GLN A 106 -31.71 -12.69 27.09
C GLN A 106 -31.36 -12.44 25.64
N LEU A 107 -32.33 -12.03 24.81
CA LEU A 107 -32.10 -11.67 23.42
C LEU A 107 -31.09 -10.49 23.30
N GLY A 108 -31.24 -9.46 24.15
CA GLY A 108 -30.33 -8.32 24.19
C GLY A 108 -28.89 -8.69 24.58
N VAL A 109 -28.70 -9.68 25.47
CA VAL A 109 -27.35 -10.19 25.82
C VAL A 109 -26.72 -10.92 24.63
N VAL A 110 -27.48 -11.81 24.00
CA VAL A 110 -26.98 -12.55 22.80
C VAL A 110 -26.60 -11.60 21.68
N LEU A 111 -27.47 -10.64 21.35
CA LEU A 111 -27.21 -9.63 20.37
C LEU A 111 -25.93 -8.83 20.66
N ARG A 112 -25.82 -8.29 21.88
CA ARG A 112 -24.66 -7.48 22.28
C ARG A 112 -23.37 -8.27 22.19
N ASN A 113 -23.35 -9.50 22.68
CA ASN A 113 -22.16 -10.33 22.67
C ASN A 113 -21.79 -10.75 21.23
N GLY A 114 -22.80 -11.13 20.43
CA GLY A 114 -22.57 -11.51 19.03
C GLY A 114 -22.04 -10.34 18.18
N LEU A 115 -22.67 -9.18 18.29
CA LEU A 115 -22.24 -7.99 17.57
C LEU A 115 -20.83 -7.55 17.98
N LYS A 116 -20.53 -7.57 19.28
CA LYS A 116 -19.19 -7.26 19.79
C LYS A 116 -18.15 -8.28 19.33
N LEU A 117 -18.50 -9.55 19.26
CA LEU A 117 -17.60 -10.58 18.76
C LEU A 117 -17.29 -10.37 17.27
N LEU A 118 -18.30 -10.05 16.45
CA LEU A 118 -18.13 -9.74 15.04
C LEU A 118 -17.26 -8.51 14.84
N GLU A 119 -17.49 -7.45 15.60
CA GLU A 119 -16.66 -6.23 15.57
C GLU A 119 -15.20 -6.54 15.91
N ASN A 120 -14.97 -7.30 16.99
CA ASN A 120 -13.61 -7.70 17.37
C ASN A 120 -12.92 -8.56 16.29
N GLN A 121 -13.65 -9.52 15.69
CA GLN A 121 -13.10 -10.35 14.60
C GLN A 121 -12.70 -9.52 13.39
N GLN A 122 -13.54 -8.54 13.00
CA GLN A 122 -13.21 -7.61 11.90
C GLN A 122 -11.98 -6.79 12.23
N GLN A 123 -11.89 -6.25 13.43
CA GLN A 123 -10.73 -5.47 13.87
C GLN A 123 -9.44 -6.30 13.88
N ILE A 124 -9.51 -7.56 14.34
CA ILE A 124 -8.37 -8.49 14.32
C ILE A 124 -7.95 -8.78 12.88
N ALA A 125 -8.90 -8.97 11.95
CA ALA A 125 -8.58 -9.22 10.56
C ALA A 125 -7.89 -8.01 9.89
N GLU A 126 -8.40 -6.79 10.15
CA GLU A 126 -7.78 -5.56 9.66
C GLU A 126 -6.36 -5.36 10.21
N LEU A 127 -6.16 -5.60 11.51
CA LEU A 127 -4.84 -5.51 12.13
C LEU A 127 -3.85 -6.54 11.59
N ASN A 128 -4.32 -7.77 11.36
CA ASN A 128 -3.48 -8.82 10.77
C ASN A 128 -3.07 -8.47 9.33
N GLU A 129 -3.96 -7.92 8.53
CA GLU A 129 -3.64 -7.43 7.18
C GLU A 129 -2.58 -6.34 7.23
N GLN A 130 -2.75 -5.34 8.09
CA GLN A 130 -1.76 -4.28 8.27
C GLN A 130 -0.40 -4.83 8.73
N LEU A 131 -0.40 -5.78 9.67
CA LEU A 131 0.81 -6.43 10.17
C LEU A 131 1.53 -7.20 9.06
N ASN A 132 0.79 -7.92 8.22
CA ASN A 132 1.35 -8.66 7.09
C ASN A 132 2.03 -7.72 6.08
N VAL A 133 1.39 -6.59 5.74
CA VAL A 133 1.97 -5.58 4.85
C VAL A 133 3.27 -5.03 5.45
N GLN A 134 3.26 -4.61 6.71
CA GLN A 134 4.46 -4.06 7.37
C GLN A 134 5.58 -5.10 7.48
N THR A 135 5.23 -6.35 7.77
CA THR A 135 6.23 -7.43 7.87
C THR A 135 6.89 -7.68 6.53
N HIS A 136 6.10 -7.66 5.44
CA HIS A 136 6.62 -7.82 4.09
C HIS A 136 7.58 -6.67 3.70
N GLU A 137 7.19 -5.43 3.98
CA GLU A 137 8.05 -4.25 3.75
C GLU A 137 9.38 -4.33 4.53
N LEU A 138 9.33 -4.74 5.81
CA LEU A 138 10.53 -4.93 6.62
C LEU A 138 11.43 -6.05 6.09
N GLN A 139 10.86 -7.15 5.62
CA GLN A 139 11.62 -8.25 5.01
C GLN A 139 12.31 -7.80 3.73
N GLU A 140 11.65 -7.03 2.86
CA GLU A 140 12.25 -6.47 1.65
C GLU A 140 13.41 -5.53 1.98
N LEU A 141 13.23 -4.61 2.93
CA LEU A 141 14.29 -3.70 3.38
C LEU A 141 15.49 -4.46 3.97
N ASN A 142 15.24 -5.48 4.77
CA ASN A 142 16.30 -6.32 5.33
C ASN A 142 17.07 -7.07 4.24
N GLN A 143 16.37 -7.63 3.26
CA GLN A 143 17.00 -8.32 2.12
C GLN A 143 17.88 -7.36 1.30
N ILE A 144 17.43 -6.13 1.09
CA ILE A 144 18.23 -5.08 0.44
C ILE A 144 19.49 -4.82 1.27
N GLY A 145 19.35 -4.63 2.58
CA GLY A 145 20.49 -4.39 3.48
C GLY A 145 21.53 -5.51 3.48
N VAL A 146 21.09 -6.78 3.52
CA VAL A 146 21.97 -7.96 3.42
C VAL A 146 22.70 -7.98 2.08
N THR A 147 21.99 -7.76 0.98
CA THR A 147 22.59 -7.76 -0.37
C THR A 147 23.63 -6.65 -0.52
N LEU A 148 23.32 -5.43 -0.05
CA LEU A 148 24.25 -4.30 -0.07
C LEU A 148 25.51 -4.57 0.76
N SER A 149 25.37 -5.26 1.88
CA SER A 149 26.50 -5.57 2.76
C SER A 149 27.37 -6.72 2.24
N ALA A 150 26.81 -7.63 1.47
CA ALA A 150 27.50 -8.82 0.95
C ALA A 150 28.22 -8.57 -0.39
N GLU A 151 27.75 -7.60 -1.19
CA GLU A 151 28.31 -7.33 -2.52
C GLU A 151 29.67 -6.60 -2.39
N ARG A 152 30.70 -7.17 -3.00
CA ARG A 152 32.06 -6.62 -3.00
C ARG A 152 32.44 -5.96 -4.32
N ASP A 153 31.74 -6.28 -5.38
CA ASP A 153 31.92 -5.62 -6.68
C ASP A 153 31.22 -4.27 -6.68
N MET A 154 31.98 -3.18 -6.74
CA MET A 154 31.46 -1.82 -6.72
C MET A 154 30.48 -1.56 -7.88
N SER A 155 30.72 -2.11 -9.06
CA SER A 155 29.85 -1.90 -10.21
C SER A 155 28.50 -2.61 -10.03
N ARG A 156 28.52 -3.84 -9.49
CA ARG A 156 27.30 -4.57 -9.15
C ARG A 156 26.52 -3.88 -8.03
N LEU A 157 27.24 -3.41 -7.01
CA LEU A 157 26.65 -2.68 -5.88
C LEU A 157 25.92 -1.42 -6.36
N LEU A 158 26.56 -0.60 -7.19
CA LEU A 158 25.98 0.64 -7.72
C LEU A 158 24.76 0.35 -8.64
N ASN A 159 24.86 -0.69 -9.47
CA ASN A 159 23.73 -1.13 -10.28
C ASN A 159 22.55 -1.55 -9.42
N PHE A 160 22.78 -2.35 -8.38
CA PHE A 160 21.73 -2.79 -7.45
C PHE A 160 21.09 -1.61 -6.71
N ILE A 161 21.90 -0.64 -6.22
CA ILE A 161 21.39 0.58 -5.59
C ILE A 161 20.46 1.34 -6.53
N LEU A 162 20.91 1.60 -7.76
CA LEU A 162 20.11 2.36 -8.73
C LEU A 162 18.82 1.62 -9.10
N GLN A 163 18.91 0.31 -9.32
CA GLN A 163 17.75 -0.51 -9.62
C GLN A 163 16.72 -0.46 -8.49
N LYS A 164 17.15 -0.73 -7.25
CA LYS A 164 16.26 -0.74 -6.08
C LYS A 164 15.67 0.63 -5.78
N ALA A 165 16.44 1.69 -5.90
CA ALA A 165 15.94 3.04 -5.75
C ALA A 165 14.83 3.37 -6.78
N ARG A 166 15.03 2.97 -8.04
CA ARG A 166 14.00 3.14 -9.09
C ARG A 166 12.74 2.31 -8.79
N GLU A 167 12.90 1.07 -8.37
CA GLU A 167 11.78 0.18 -7.99
C GLU A 167 10.96 0.79 -6.85
N ILE A 168 11.59 1.15 -5.73
CA ILE A 168 10.92 1.70 -4.55
C ILE A 168 10.14 2.99 -4.89
N ILE A 169 10.75 3.89 -5.66
CA ILE A 169 10.17 5.20 -5.99
C ILE A 169 9.29 5.13 -7.25
N ARG A 170 9.31 4.01 -7.98
CA ARG A 170 8.64 3.83 -9.29
C ARG A 170 9.15 4.79 -10.35
N ALA A 171 10.44 5.09 -10.36
CA ALA A 171 11.03 5.98 -11.35
C ALA A 171 11.25 5.28 -12.69
N ALA A 172 10.85 5.93 -13.80
CA ALA A 172 11.01 5.40 -15.16
C ALA A 172 12.48 5.36 -15.60
N ALA A 173 13.28 6.31 -15.11
CA ALA A 173 14.72 6.32 -15.34
C ALA A 173 15.47 6.74 -14.07
N GLY A 174 16.75 6.44 -14.02
CA GLY A 174 17.62 6.85 -12.93
C GLY A 174 19.07 6.91 -13.38
N THR A 175 19.83 7.79 -12.75
CA THR A 175 21.23 8.03 -13.01
C THR A 175 22.01 8.13 -11.71
N LEU A 176 23.20 7.58 -11.69
CA LEU A 176 24.11 7.65 -10.56
C LEU A 176 25.40 8.38 -10.95
N TYR A 177 25.75 9.38 -10.15
CA TYR A 177 27.00 10.13 -10.26
C TYR A 177 27.90 9.84 -9.04
N LEU A 178 29.19 9.73 -9.27
CA LEU A 178 30.20 9.67 -8.22
C LEU A 178 31.02 10.96 -8.19
N VAL A 179 31.42 11.36 -6.99
CA VAL A 179 32.33 12.49 -6.80
C VAL A 179 33.77 11.98 -6.93
N GLU A 180 34.53 12.57 -7.82
CA GLU A 180 35.93 12.24 -8.06
C GLU A 180 36.83 13.47 -8.02
N LYS A 181 38.11 13.25 -7.72
CA LYS A 181 39.10 14.29 -7.88
C LYS A 181 39.34 14.61 -9.37
N GLN A 182 39.48 15.88 -9.68
CA GLN A 182 39.95 16.31 -10.97
C GLN A 182 41.46 15.97 -11.09
N LYS A 183 41.85 15.51 -12.29
CA LYS A 183 43.27 15.33 -12.58
C LYS A 183 43.95 16.71 -12.64
N ASP A 184 45.16 16.78 -12.06
CA ASP A 184 46.01 17.98 -12.11
C ASP A 184 45.53 19.23 -11.36
N VAL A 185 44.49 19.09 -10.52
CA VAL A 185 44.03 20.16 -9.64
C VAL A 185 44.51 19.89 -8.20
N PRO A 186 45.25 20.81 -7.56
CA PRO A 186 45.67 20.65 -6.17
C PRO A 186 44.50 20.59 -5.24
N ALA A 187 44.58 19.73 -4.21
CA ALA A 187 43.56 19.63 -3.19
C ALA A 187 43.41 21.00 -2.48
N ASN A 188 42.17 21.46 -2.34
CA ASN A 188 41.87 22.66 -1.58
C ASN A 188 41.29 22.29 -0.21
N PRO A 189 42.05 22.43 0.89
CA PRO A 189 41.56 22.07 2.23
C PRO A 189 40.45 22.97 2.74
N LEU A 190 40.24 24.15 2.13
CA LEU A 190 39.19 25.11 2.52
C LEU A 190 37.89 24.93 1.74
N ASP A 191 37.93 24.22 0.61
CA ASP A 191 36.75 23.95 -0.21
C ASP A 191 36.87 22.52 -0.77
N PHE A 192 36.19 21.59 -0.10
CA PHE A 192 36.23 20.16 -0.40
C PHE A 192 35.78 19.81 -1.83
N LEU A 193 35.00 20.67 -2.49
CA LEU A 193 34.45 20.39 -3.82
C LEU A 193 35.21 21.08 -4.96
N LYS A 194 36.13 22.00 -4.65
CA LYS A 194 36.82 22.81 -5.66
C LYS A 194 37.77 22.01 -6.58
N ASP A 195 38.33 20.91 -6.04
CA ASP A 195 39.23 20.01 -6.80
C ASP A 195 38.45 18.75 -7.29
N LYS A 196 37.11 18.78 -7.29
CA LYS A 196 36.29 17.63 -7.63
C LYS A 196 35.38 17.87 -8.83
N GLN A 197 34.93 16.76 -9.38
CA GLN A 197 33.99 16.68 -10.50
C GLN A 197 33.00 15.54 -10.28
N LEU A 198 31.89 15.57 -10.98
CA LEU A 198 30.94 14.47 -11.02
C LEU A 198 31.30 13.54 -12.18
N ARG A 199 31.46 12.25 -11.91
CA ARG A 199 31.51 11.21 -12.93
C ARG A 199 30.12 10.62 -13.08
N PHE A 200 29.54 10.71 -14.26
CA PHE A 200 28.38 9.93 -14.67
C PHE A 200 28.80 8.45 -14.73
N LYS A 201 28.32 7.65 -13.81
CA LYS A 201 28.76 6.27 -13.64
C LYS A 201 27.86 5.28 -14.35
N LEU A 202 26.57 5.41 -14.14
CA LEU A 202 25.58 4.53 -14.77
C LEU A 202 24.20 5.18 -14.86
N SER A 203 23.39 4.70 -15.81
CA SER A 203 22.00 5.10 -15.98
C SER A 203 21.16 3.90 -16.39
N HIS A 204 19.96 3.82 -15.86
CA HIS A 204 18.95 2.84 -16.24
C HIS A 204 17.69 3.55 -16.71
N CYS A 205 17.04 3.00 -17.75
CA CYS A 205 15.84 3.54 -18.35
C CYS A 205 14.93 2.40 -18.81
N ASP A 206 13.62 2.52 -18.65
CA ASP A 206 12.67 1.44 -19.01
C ASP A 206 12.49 1.25 -20.51
N PHE A 207 12.76 2.28 -21.31
CA PHE A 207 12.42 2.30 -22.74
C PHE A 207 13.62 2.15 -23.67
N GLN A 208 14.84 2.18 -23.18
CA GLN A 208 16.03 2.02 -24.00
C GLN A 208 17.16 1.33 -23.22
N ALA A 209 17.76 0.29 -23.81
CA ALA A 209 19.02 -0.25 -23.33
C ALA A 209 20.12 0.77 -23.65
N THR A 210 20.46 1.61 -22.69
CA THR A 210 21.37 2.71 -22.87
C THR A 210 22.78 2.31 -22.47
N ASN A 211 23.60 2.01 -23.44
CA ASN A 211 25.06 1.97 -23.25
C ASN A 211 25.59 3.40 -23.26
N TYR A 212 25.44 4.12 -22.13
CA TYR A 212 26.11 5.41 -21.97
C TYR A 212 27.58 5.18 -21.64
N SER A 213 28.46 5.83 -22.40
CA SER A 213 29.85 5.96 -22.01
C SER A 213 29.97 6.86 -20.78
N GLU A 214 30.80 6.47 -19.83
CA GLU A 214 31.12 7.30 -18.67
C GLU A 214 31.71 8.63 -19.12
N PHE A 215 31.26 9.74 -18.53
CA PHE A 215 31.80 11.08 -18.75
C PHE A 215 31.89 11.83 -17.43
N THR A 216 32.69 12.87 -17.40
CA THR A 216 32.82 13.76 -16.26
C THR A 216 32.21 15.12 -16.53
N MET A 217 31.68 15.76 -15.51
CA MET A 217 31.12 17.11 -15.58
C MET A 217 31.54 17.93 -14.36
N PRO A 218 31.70 19.26 -14.52
CA PRO A 218 32.05 20.13 -13.41
C PRO A 218 30.90 20.24 -12.39
N ILE A 219 31.25 20.46 -11.12
CA ILE A 219 30.29 20.78 -10.07
C ILE A 219 29.98 22.28 -10.15
N VAL A 220 28.87 22.62 -10.78
CA VAL A 220 28.43 24.02 -10.98
C VAL A 220 26.95 24.17 -10.57
N LYS A 221 26.61 25.30 -9.97
CA LYS A 221 25.24 25.59 -9.54
C LYS A 221 24.22 25.58 -10.68
N SER A 222 24.66 25.87 -11.90
CA SER A 222 23.78 25.92 -13.07
C SER A 222 23.23 24.56 -13.51
N SER A 223 23.80 23.44 -13.08
CA SER A 223 23.27 22.09 -13.32
C SER A 223 22.53 21.56 -12.11
N LEU A 224 21.48 20.74 -12.31
CA LEU A 224 20.71 20.11 -11.20
C LEU A 224 21.61 19.28 -10.29
N ALA A 225 22.44 18.42 -10.89
CA ALA A 225 23.38 17.58 -10.16
C ALA A 225 24.45 18.40 -9.42
N GLY A 226 25.01 19.42 -10.06
CA GLY A 226 25.98 20.31 -9.44
C GLY A 226 25.39 21.16 -8.31
N TYR A 227 24.15 21.62 -8.46
CA TYR A 227 23.43 22.34 -7.40
C TYR A 227 23.28 21.47 -6.14
N VAL A 228 22.80 20.22 -6.31
CA VAL A 228 22.66 19.27 -5.20
C VAL A 228 24.00 18.91 -4.58
N ALA A 229 25.05 18.76 -5.42
CA ALA A 229 26.40 18.50 -4.92
C ALA A 229 26.93 19.65 -4.03
N LEU A 230 26.68 20.90 -4.42
CA LEU A 230 27.14 22.09 -3.70
C LEU A 230 26.33 22.39 -2.45
N THR A 231 25.02 22.18 -2.49
CA THR A 231 24.13 22.45 -1.35
C THR A 231 24.04 21.29 -0.37
N GLY A 232 24.28 20.07 -0.82
CA GLY A 232 24.08 18.85 -0.04
C GLY A 232 22.64 18.60 0.34
N GLN A 233 21.68 19.28 -0.31
CA GLN A 233 20.24 19.17 -0.06
C GLN A 233 19.56 18.36 -1.16
N VAL A 234 18.49 17.66 -0.79
CA VAL A 234 17.62 16.95 -1.74
C VAL A 234 16.89 17.98 -2.60
N LEU A 235 16.90 17.78 -3.92
CA LEU A 235 16.14 18.57 -4.87
C LEU A 235 15.00 17.74 -5.45
N ASN A 236 13.77 18.11 -5.14
CA ASN A 236 12.56 17.53 -5.70
C ASN A 236 11.88 18.54 -6.64
N LEU A 237 11.79 18.19 -7.91
CA LEU A 237 11.16 18.99 -8.96
C LEU A 237 9.93 18.26 -9.48
N PRO A 238 8.74 18.66 -9.09
CA PRO A 238 7.49 18.06 -9.57
C PRO A 238 7.33 18.18 -11.09
N ASP A 239 7.73 19.31 -11.64
CA ASP A 239 7.74 19.55 -13.08
C ASP A 239 8.91 20.47 -13.47
N VAL A 240 9.82 19.95 -14.30
CA VAL A 240 10.99 20.71 -14.77
C VAL A 240 10.63 21.87 -15.70
N PHE A 241 9.40 21.90 -16.25
CA PHE A 241 8.91 22.98 -17.09
C PHE A 241 8.42 24.18 -16.28
N LEU A 242 8.15 23.97 -14.98
CA LEU A 242 7.67 25.00 -14.06
C LEU A 242 8.80 25.69 -13.26
N ILE A 243 10.05 25.40 -13.57
CA ILE A 243 11.20 26.04 -12.89
C ILE A 243 11.21 27.53 -13.21
N SER A 244 11.18 28.36 -12.16
CA SER A 244 11.25 29.83 -12.31
C SER A 244 12.49 30.27 -13.07
N ALA A 245 12.37 31.36 -13.84
CA ALA A 245 13.49 31.97 -14.58
C ALA A 245 14.62 32.43 -13.63
N ASP A 246 14.33 32.69 -12.37
CA ASP A 246 15.29 33.19 -11.38
C ASP A 246 16.07 32.06 -10.64
N CYS A 247 15.73 30.76 -10.91
CA CYS A 247 16.45 29.66 -10.29
C CYS A 247 17.91 29.59 -10.77
N GLU A 248 18.82 29.27 -9.85
CA GLU A 248 20.27 29.14 -10.15
C GLU A 248 20.61 27.95 -11.04
N TYR A 249 19.71 26.94 -11.13
CA TYR A 249 19.91 25.70 -11.88
C TYR A 249 18.92 25.56 -13.04
N ARG A 250 19.34 24.76 -14.04
CA ARG A 250 18.50 24.41 -15.19
C ARG A 250 18.62 22.92 -15.51
N PRO A 251 17.53 22.27 -15.99
CA PRO A 251 17.61 20.93 -16.54
C PRO A 251 18.36 20.96 -17.87
N ASN A 252 19.22 19.98 -18.08
CA ASN A 252 19.88 19.79 -19.38
C ASN A 252 18.94 19.00 -20.30
N ARG A 253 18.34 19.65 -21.28
CA ARG A 253 17.41 19.06 -22.25
C ARG A 253 18.07 18.34 -23.40
N SER A 254 19.38 18.48 -23.58
CA SER A 254 20.09 17.86 -24.72
C SER A 254 19.98 16.33 -24.73
N PHE A 255 19.75 15.73 -23.58
CA PHE A 255 19.54 14.32 -23.47
C PHE A 255 18.13 13.93 -23.96
N ASP A 256 17.10 14.62 -23.48
CA ASP A 256 15.70 14.40 -23.88
C ASP A 256 15.52 14.54 -25.38
N GLU A 257 16.15 15.54 -25.96
CA GLU A 257 16.14 15.82 -27.41
C GLU A 257 16.79 14.69 -28.23
N LYS A 258 17.92 14.14 -27.76
CA LYS A 258 18.60 13.04 -28.44
C LYS A 258 17.86 11.72 -28.43
N VAL A 259 17.09 11.47 -27.37
CA VAL A 259 16.43 10.18 -27.10
C VAL A 259 14.93 10.23 -27.42
N GLY A 260 14.40 11.42 -27.70
CA GLY A 260 12.95 11.63 -27.88
C GLY A 260 12.15 11.40 -26.59
N TYR A 261 12.79 11.56 -25.42
CA TYR A 261 12.19 11.39 -24.11
C TYR A 261 11.76 12.73 -23.52
N ARG A 262 10.72 12.73 -22.69
CA ARG A 262 10.26 13.92 -21.99
C ARG A 262 10.44 13.75 -20.48
N THR A 263 11.46 14.38 -19.95
CA THR A 263 11.63 14.52 -18.50
C THR A 263 10.59 15.51 -17.95
N LYS A 264 9.79 15.07 -16.96
CA LYS A 264 8.81 15.90 -16.26
C LYS A 264 9.20 16.05 -14.79
N SER A 265 9.15 15.00 -14.00
CA SER A 265 9.54 15.06 -12.59
C SER A 265 10.96 14.55 -12.36
N ILE A 266 11.71 15.20 -11.47
CA ILE A 266 13.08 14.83 -11.10
C ILE A 266 13.23 14.89 -9.57
N LEU A 267 13.81 13.83 -9.03
CA LEU A 267 14.29 13.78 -7.65
C LEU A 267 15.80 13.54 -7.66
N THR A 268 16.58 14.48 -7.11
CA THR A 268 18.03 14.33 -6.97
C THR A 268 18.42 14.30 -5.51
N ILE A 269 19.09 13.22 -5.10
CA ILE A 269 19.44 12.92 -3.72
C ILE A 269 20.96 12.88 -3.57
N PRO A 270 21.56 13.63 -2.61
CA PRO A 270 22.97 13.52 -2.31
C PRO A 270 23.26 12.23 -1.54
N MET A 271 24.26 11.47 -1.96
CA MET A 271 24.79 10.32 -1.23
C MET A 271 25.98 10.78 -0.37
N LYS A 272 25.91 10.58 0.92
CA LYS A 272 26.87 11.07 1.89
C LYS A 272 27.41 9.92 2.77
N THR A 273 28.64 10.10 3.25
CA THR A 273 29.21 9.23 4.30
C THR A 273 28.55 9.55 5.66
N HIS A 274 28.85 8.73 6.67
CA HIS A 274 28.48 9.00 8.07
C HIS A 274 29.10 10.28 8.66
N LYS A 275 30.09 10.88 7.96
CA LYS A 275 30.70 12.17 8.30
C LYS A 275 30.13 13.34 7.49
N ASP A 276 29.01 13.14 6.83
CA ASP A 276 28.35 14.12 5.96
C ASP A 276 29.14 14.53 4.70
N GLU A 277 30.17 13.74 4.34
CA GLU A 277 30.97 13.98 3.14
C GLU A 277 30.23 13.45 1.90
N LEU A 278 30.11 14.28 0.86
CA LEU A 278 29.45 13.90 -0.38
C LEU A 278 30.31 12.90 -1.17
N ILE A 279 29.74 11.73 -1.48
CA ILE A 279 30.38 10.66 -2.28
C ILE A 279 29.76 10.51 -3.67
N GLY A 280 28.54 11.00 -3.86
CA GLY A 280 27.85 10.90 -5.13
C GLY A 280 26.45 11.48 -5.08
N LEU A 281 25.72 11.29 -6.18
CA LEU A 281 24.33 11.71 -6.35
C LEU A 281 23.53 10.61 -7.01
N LEU A 282 22.30 10.45 -6.54
CA LEU A 282 21.29 9.63 -7.17
C LEU A 282 20.22 10.55 -7.77
N GLN A 283 19.99 10.45 -9.07
CA GLN A 283 18.95 11.22 -9.76
C GLN A 283 17.90 10.26 -10.32
N LEU A 284 16.66 10.43 -9.91
CA LEU A 284 15.50 9.64 -10.34
C LEU A 284 14.62 10.54 -11.20
N ILE A 285 14.09 9.96 -12.28
CA ILE A 285 13.42 10.72 -13.35
C ILE A 285 12.06 10.06 -13.61
N ASN A 286 11.02 10.88 -13.69
CA ASN A 286 9.65 10.51 -14.03
C ASN A 286 9.09 9.41 -13.13
N ARG A 287 8.53 9.79 -11.98
CA ARG A 287 7.78 8.88 -11.12
C ARG A 287 6.52 8.43 -11.83
N LYS A 288 6.33 7.13 -11.97
CA LYS A 288 5.15 6.52 -12.59
C LYS A 288 4.00 6.43 -11.59
N ARG A 289 2.78 6.64 -12.07
CA ARG A 289 1.56 6.45 -11.27
C ARG A 289 1.37 4.98 -10.91
N ASP A 290 1.44 4.11 -11.92
CA ASP A 290 1.29 2.68 -11.77
C ASP A 290 2.61 1.92 -11.96
N TRP A 291 2.68 0.71 -11.40
CA TRP A 291 3.91 -0.10 -11.40
C TRP A 291 4.41 -0.45 -12.82
N ASN A 292 3.53 -0.54 -13.80
CA ASN A 292 3.85 -1.15 -15.10
C ASN A 292 3.54 -0.36 -16.39
N PRO A 293 3.34 0.96 -16.43
CA PRO A 293 3.23 1.66 -17.70
C PRO A 293 4.62 1.77 -18.35
N ARG A 294 4.76 1.27 -19.58
CA ARG A 294 5.89 1.64 -20.44
C ARG A 294 5.64 3.05 -20.93
N LEU A 295 6.59 3.95 -20.67
CA LEU A 295 6.52 5.32 -21.17
C LEU A 295 7.17 5.38 -22.57
N ASP A 296 6.48 4.81 -23.55
CA ASP A 296 7.01 4.62 -24.91
C ASP A 296 6.96 5.92 -25.75
N SER A 297 6.25 6.96 -25.27
CA SER A 297 6.11 8.23 -25.98
C SER A 297 6.00 9.43 -25.06
N SER A 298 6.23 10.64 -25.60
CA SER A 298 6.06 11.90 -24.87
C SER A 298 4.62 12.17 -24.40
N GLU A 299 3.61 11.64 -25.09
CA GLU A 299 2.20 11.76 -24.70
C GLU A 299 1.87 10.88 -23.50
N THR A 300 2.35 9.63 -23.49
CA THR A 300 2.19 8.70 -22.35
C THR A 300 2.89 9.25 -21.10
N ALA A 301 4.06 9.86 -21.24
CA ALA A 301 4.75 10.50 -20.12
C ALA A 301 3.98 11.67 -19.49
N GLY A 302 3.15 12.37 -20.27
CA GLY A 302 2.32 13.47 -19.75
C GLY A 302 1.21 13.03 -18.79
N GLN A 303 0.64 11.85 -19.02
CA GLN A 303 -0.51 11.33 -18.25
C GLN A 303 -0.09 10.41 -17.10
N GLU A 304 0.96 9.61 -17.30
CA GLU A 304 1.39 8.56 -16.36
C GLU A 304 2.46 9.02 -15.36
N VAL A 305 3.09 10.17 -15.58
CA VAL A 305 4.11 10.71 -14.69
C VAL A 305 3.49 11.62 -13.65
N ILE A 306 3.78 11.32 -12.37
CA ILE A 306 3.38 12.10 -11.21
C ILE A 306 4.60 12.73 -10.51
N GLU A 307 4.35 13.52 -9.48
CA GLU A 307 5.38 14.09 -8.59
C GLU A 307 6.05 13.00 -7.73
N PHE A 308 7.30 13.24 -7.33
CA PHE A 308 8.00 12.39 -6.38
C PHE A 308 7.53 12.63 -4.95
#